data_c238befd282a943d22e2f0ba2df92fef
#
_entry.id   c238befd282a943d22e2f0ba2df92fef
#
_cell.length_a   1.000
_cell.length_b   1.000
_cell.length_c   1.000
_cell.angle_alpha   90.00
_cell.angle_beta   90.00
_cell.angle_gamma   90.00
#
_symmetry.space_group_name_H-M   'P 1'
#
loop_
_entity.id
_entity.type
_entity.pdbx_description
1 polymer ?
#
loop_
_entity_poly.entity_id
_entity_poly.type
_entity_poly.pdbx_seq_one_letter_code
_entity_poly.pdbx_strand_id
1 'polypeptide(L)'
;MSKDWRYRELIDGEWRLKVLPDVWSGELWQEVLSVIGRQAPDRHPQTVRLERRVRDKSAPLFLKVFHPPSGIDAAKDFCRSSKAFRFLRQSVALAAAGFLVPTTVAAGEERTMRRLKRAFVLTAAVPGEPAPLFLRHCCVEGALALPLAEKRFGLEILGRELRRLHDAGFVLGDSVPSNIMIAREAGVGIRFYWMDHDRTRRYPRWLAQSLWKRNLVQLNRFPLPGITLQDRMRFFRAYSGRRQGSAKERRLLDWLERKTRQRRKECDGVGPGGSFRRLMSWKREMA
;
A
#
# COMPACT_ATOMS: atom_id res chain seq x y z
N MET A 1 13.03 -13.55 13.97
CA MET A 1 13.12 -13.80 12.52
C MET A 1 11.99 -14.75 12.15
N SER A 2 10.89 -14.29 11.52
CA SER A 2 9.87 -15.20 10.99
C SER A 2 10.47 -15.89 9.77
N LYS A 3 10.69 -17.19 9.85
CA LYS A 3 11.08 -17.99 8.69
C LYS A 3 9.91 -17.94 7.69
N ASP A 4 10.18 -17.49 6.46
CA ASP A 4 9.23 -17.51 5.33
C ASP A 4 8.99 -18.96 4.85
N TRP A 5 8.68 -19.88 5.77
CA TRP A 5 8.55 -21.32 5.51
C TRP A 5 7.50 -21.67 4.44
N ARG A 6 6.59 -20.75 4.15
CA ARG A 6 5.59 -20.91 3.10
C ARG A 6 6.12 -20.69 1.69
N TYR A 7 7.29 -20.04 1.55
CA TYR A 7 7.87 -19.71 0.25
C TYR A 7 9.02 -20.66 -0.07
N ARG A 8 8.99 -21.25 -1.26
CA ARG A 8 10.10 -22.01 -1.82
C ARG A 8 11.05 -21.05 -2.53
N GLU A 9 12.35 -21.23 -2.33
CA GLU A 9 13.37 -20.56 -3.12
C GLU A 9 13.66 -21.35 -4.39
N LEU A 10 13.73 -20.66 -5.53
CA LEU A 10 14.08 -21.20 -6.83
C LEU A 10 15.15 -20.31 -7.46
N ILE A 11 16.02 -20.93 -8.26
CA ILE A 11 17.02 -20.24 -9.07
C ILE A 11 16.77 -20.65 -10.52
N ASP A 12 16.67 -19.66 -11.41
CA ASP A 12 16.55 -19.86 -12.84
C ASP A 12 17.45 -18.85 -13.56
N GLY A 13 18.59 -19.30 -14.06
CA GLY A 13 19.64 -18.45 -14.62
C GLY A 13 20.12 -17.39 -13.61
N GLU A 14 19.97 -16.11 -13.96
CA GLU A 14 20.32 -14.97 -13.10
C GLU A 14 19.20 -14.58 -12.11
N TRP A 15 18.04 -15.24 -12.19
CA TRP A 15 16.89 -14.99 -11.34
C TRP A 15 16.94 -15.79 -10.06
N ARG A 16 16.71 -15.11 -8.95
CA ARG A 16 16.41 -15.70 -7.64
C ARG A 16 14.97 -15.40 -7.29
N LEU A 17 14.20 -16.44 -7.05
CA LEU A 17 12.76 -16.37 -6.83
C LEU A 17 12.38 -16.86 -5.43
N LYS A 18 11.36 -16.27 -4.85
CA LYS A 18 10.63 -16.80 -3.70
C LYS A 18 9.17 -16.93 -4.11
N VAL A 19 8.65 -18.14 -4.12
CA VAL A 19 7.34 -18.47 -4.69
C VAL A 19 6.47 -19.25 -3.72
N LEU A 20 5.16 -19.06 -3.79
CA LEU A 20 4.19 -19.93 -3.13
C LEU A 20 4.03 -21.21 -3.95
N PRO A 21 4.42 -22.39 -3.43
CA PRO A 21 4.43 -23.63 -4.21
C PRO A 21 3.05 -24.01 -4.77
N ASP A 22 2.01 -23.74 -4.00
CA ASP A 22 0.63 -24.12 -4.34
C ASP A 22 0.03 -23.33 -5.53
N VAL A 23 0.66 -22.22 -5.90
CA VAL A 23 0.15 -21.30 -6.95
C VAL A 23 1.14 -21.16 -8.10
N TRP A 24 2.41 -21.38 -7.83
CA TRP A 24 3.49 -21.18 -8.79
C TRP A 24 3.63 -22.36 -9.75
N SER A 25 3.72 -22.07 -11.04
CA SER A 25 3.98 -23.08 -12.09
C SER A 25 5.02 -22.56 -13.10
N GLY A 26 5.60 -23.47 -13.88
CA GLY A 26 6.51 -23.11 -14.96
C GLY A 26 5.85 -22.23 -16.02
N GLU A 27 4.60 -22.49 -16.35
CA GLU A 27 3.82 -21.66 -17.29
C GLU A 27 3.63 -20.23 -16.77
N LEU A 28 3.29 -20.07 -15.48
CA LEU A 28 3.18 -18.75 -14.86
C LEU A 28 4.50 -18.01 -14.90
N TRP A 29 5.61 -18.73 -14.72
CA TRP A 29 6.94 -18.15 -14.84
C TRP A 29 7.22 -17.63 -16.25
N GLN A 30 6.92 -18.40 -17.30
CA GLN A 30 7.09 -17.96 -18.68
C GLN A 30 6.25 -16.74 -19.02
N GLU A 31 5.00 -16.69 -18.52
CA GLU A 31 4.12 -15.53 -18.67
C GLU A 31 4.73 -14.28 -17.99
N VAL A 32 5.21 -14.40 -16.75
CA VAL A 32 5.87 -13.33 -16.02
C VAL A 32 7.10 -12.82 -16.76
N LEU A 33 7.97 -13.73 -17.27
CA LEU A 33 9.15 -13.38 -18.07
C LEU A 33 8.78 -12.63 -19.36
N SER A 34 7.74 -13.10 -20.05
CA SER A 34 7.22 -12.45 -21.27
C SER A 34 6.79 -11.01 -21.01
N VAL A 35 6.09 -10.77 -19.89
CA VAL A 35 5.66 -9.41 -19.52
C VAL A 35 6.85 -8.54 -19.14
N ILE A 36 7.78 -9.06 -18.33
CA ILE A 36 8.99 -8.34 -17.92
C ILE A 36 9.85 -7.97 -19.14
N GLY A 37 9.96 -8.88 -20.13
CA GLY A 37 10.73 -8.66 -21.35
C GLY A 37 10.17 -7.56 -22.25
N ARG A 38 8.85 -7.36 -22.23
CA ARG A 38 8.16 -6.31 -23.01
C ARG A 38 8.15 -4.94 -22.35
N GLN A 39 8.46 -4.87 -21.05
CA GLN A 39 8.46 -3.58 -20.35
C GLN A 39 9.75 -2.80 -20.61
N ALA A 40 9.59 -1.59 -21.14
CA ALA A 40 10.71 -0.66 -21.25
C ALA A 40 11.22 -0.28 -19.84
N PRO A 41 12.53 -0.04 -19.68
CA PRO A 41 13.06 0.49 -18.43
C PRO A 41 12.45 1.85 -18.11
N ASP A 42 11.61 1.90 -17.09
CA ASP A 42 11.00 3.14 -16.59
C ASP A 42 11.44 3.38 -15.15
N ARG A 43 11.54 4.67 -14.77
CA ARG A 43 11.83 5.06 -13.38
C ARG A 43 10.70 4.71 -12.43
N HIS A 44 9.48 4.58 -12.94
CA HIS A 44 8.29 4.24 -12.17
C HIS A 44 7.95 2.75 -12.31
N PRO A 45 7.64 2.06 -11.20
CA PRO A 45 7.18 0.68 -11.28
C PRO A 45 5.90 0.59 -12.12
N GLN A 46 5.92 -0.28 -13.11
CA GLN A 46 4.74 -0.59 -13.90
C GLN A 46 4.01 -1.77 -13.27
N THR A 47 2.69 -1.68 -13.19
CA THR A 47 1.84 -2.77 -12.69
C THR A 47 0.99 -3.29 -13.84
N VAL A 48 1.09 -4.59 -14.11
CA VAL A 48 0.33 -5.29 -15.15
C VAL A 48 -0.61 -6.27 -14.48
N ARG A 49 -1.85 -6.30 -14.94
CA ARG A 49 -2.86 -7.28 -14.54
C ARG A 49 -2.71 -8.53 -15.42
N LEU A 50 -2.61 -9.68 -14.79
CA LEU A 50 -2.60 -11.00 -15.43
C LEU A 50 -3.91 -11.70 -15.09
N GLU A 51 -4.63 -12.16 -16.12
CA GLU A 51 -5.87 -12.91 -15.93
C GLU A 51 -5.53 -14.39 -15.81
N ARG A 52 -5.65 -14.94 -14.63
CA ARG A 52 -5.39 -16.36 -14.41
C ARG A 52 -6.30 -16.95 -13.34
N ARG A 53 -6.59 -18.25 -13.47
CA ARG A 53 -7.27 -19.02 -12.43
C ARG A 53 -6.24 -19.51 -11.41
N VAL A 54 -6.46 -19.17 -10.14
CA VAL A 54 -5.68 -19.66 -9.02
C VAL A 54 -6.59 -20.55 -8.17
N ARG A 55 -6.31 -21.86 -8.09
CA ARG A 55 -7.10 -22.84 -7.32
C ARG A 55 -8.60 -22.74 -7.59
N ASP A 56 -9.04 -22.99 -8.82
CA ASP A 56 -10.45 -22.95 -9.26
C ASP A 56 -11.18 -21.61 -9.06
N LYS A 57 -10.54 -20.61 -8.50
CA LYS A 57 -11.05 -19.25 -8.43
C LYS A 57 -10.35 -18.39 -9.48
N SER A 58 -11.12 -17.80 -10.37
CA SER A 58 -10.61 -16.77 -11.29
C SER A 58 -10.31 -15.53 -10.47
N ALA A 59 -9.08 -15.39 -10.03
CA ALA A 59 -8.61 -14.18 -9.35
C ALA A 59 -7.45 -13.59 -10.15
N PRO A 60 -7.54 -12.33 -10.60
CA PRO A 60 -6.45 -11.71 -11.33
C PRO A 60 -5.22 -11.59 -10.44
N LEU A 61 -4.06 -11.69 -11.07
CA LEU A 61 -2.78 -11.43 -10.45
C LEU A 61 -2.27 -10.06 -10.90
N PHE A 62 -1.54 -9.38 -10.04
CA PHE A 62 -0.92 -8.10 -10.33
C PHE A 62 0.59 -8.23 -10.26
N LEU A 63 1.24 -8.07 -11.41
CA LEU A 63 2.68 -8.07 -11.56
C LEU A 63 3.21 -6.64 -11.49
N LYS A 64 4.01 -6.33 -10.47
CA LYS A 64 4.71 -5.05 -10.31
C LYS A 64 6.20 -5.26 -10.57
N VAL A 65 6.72 -4.62 -11.61
CA VAL A 65 8.14 -4.71 -11.99
C VAL A 65 8.89 -3.47 -11.50
N PHE A 66 10.04 -3.69 -10.90
CA PHE A 66 10.95 -2.66 -10.42
C PHE A 66 12.22 -2.64 -11.25
N HIS A 67 12.55 -1.49 -11.80
CA HIS A 67 13.83 -1.25 -12.45
C HIS A 67 14.82 -0.64 -11.44
N PRO A 68 16.10 -0.98 -11.51
CA PRO A 68 17.10 -0.41 -10.62
C PRO A 68 17.20 1.10 -10.82
N PRO A 69 17.44 1.86 -9.76
CA PRO A 69 17.74 3.28 -9.90
C PRO A 69 19.07 3.45 -10.65
N SER A 70 19.17 4.53 -11.43
CA SER A 70 20.41 4.95 -12.07
C SER A 70 21.29 5.73 -11.09
N GLY A 71 22.62 5.67 -11.27
CA GLY A 71 23.57 6.48 -10.51
C GLY A 71 23.91 5.94 -9.11
N ILE A 72 24.16 6.85 -8.18
CA ILE A 72 24.67 6.54 -6.81
C ILE A 72 23.72 5.60 -6.02
N ASP A 73 22.44 5.62 -6.31
CA ASP A 73 21.49 4.72 -5.65
C ASP A 73 21.64 3.25 -6.09
N ALA A 74 22.26 2.99 -7.26
CA ALA A 74 22.58 1.64 -7.73
C ALA A 74 23.64 0.98 -6.81
N ALA A 75 24.58 1.75 -6.27
CA ALA A 75 25.60 1.25 -5.36
C ALA A 75 25.00 0.73 -4.04
N LYS A 76 23.90 1.33 -3.57
CA LYS A 76 23.19 0.89 -2.37
C LYS A 76 22.49 -0.45 -2.55
N ASP A 77 22.07 -0.78 -3.78
CA ASP A 77 21.38 -2.04 -4.08
C ASP A 77 22.34 -3.23 -4.21
N PHE A 78 23.66 -2.98 -4.27
CA PHE A 78 24.67 -4.03 -4.28
C PHE A 78 24.69 -4.84 -2.96
N CYS A 79 24.48 -4.15 -1.82
CA CYS A 79 24.48 -4.78 -0.49
C CYS A 79 23.08 -4.92 0.11
N ARG A 80 22.01 -4.49 -0.58
CA ARG A 80 20.66 -4.51 -0.06
C ARG A 80 19.79 -5.51 -0.82
N SER A 81 18.82 -6.10 -0.10
CA SER A 81 17.74 -6.85 -0.73
C SER A 81 16.97 -5.94 -1.69
N SER A 82 16.54 -6.48 -2.83
CA SER A 82 15.70 -5.77 -3.79
C SER A 82 14.41 -5.23 -3.15
N LYS A 83 13.76 -4.29 -3.83
CA LYS A 83 12.42 -3.81 -3.41
C LYS A 83 11.42 -4.97 -3.35
N ALA A 84 11.50 -5.93 -4.28
CA ALA A 84 10.64 -7.10 -4.32
C ALA A 84 10.78 -7.98 -3.06
N PHE A 85 11.99 -8.33 -2.65
CA PHE A 85 12.20 -9.13 -1.45
C PHE A 85 11.89 -8.37 -0.16
N ARG A 86 12.08 -7.04 -0.14
CA ARG A 86 11.61 -6.21 0.97
C ARG A 86 10.09 -6.20 1.07
N PHE A 87 9.41 -6.05 -0.08
CA PHE A 87 7.94 -6.11 -0.15
C PHE A 87 7.44 -7.43 0.43
N LEU A 88 7.93 -8.58 -0.09
CA LEU A 88 7.54 -9.91 0.40
C LEU A 88 7.72 -10.03 1.91
N ARG A 89 8.91 -9.68 2.42
CA ARG A 89 9.20 -9.78 3.86
C ARG A 89 8.24 -8.93 4.72
N GLN A 90 7.90 -7.71 4.25
CA GLN A 90 6.98 -6.85 4.99
C GLN A 90 5.53 -7.34 4.89
N SER A 91 5.10 -7.84 3.73
CA SER A 91 3.78 -8.45 3.57
C SER A 91 3.60 -9.65 4.49
N VAL A 92 4.59 -10.54 4.58
CA VAL A 92 4.57 -11.68 5.50
C VAL A 92 4.52 -11.21 6.96
N ALA A 93 5.32 -10.21 7.33
CA ALA A 93 5.34 -9.68 8.69
C ALA A 93 4.01 -9.01 9.09
N LEU A 94 3.37 -8.27 8.17
CA LEU A 94 2.07 -7.66 8.38
C LEU A 94 0.98 -8.73 8.52
N ALA A 95 0.95 -9.72 7.62
CA ALA A 95 0.01 -10.83 7.69
C ALA A 95 0.14 -11.64 8.99
N ALA A 96 1.36 -11.91 9.42
CA ALA A 96 1.64 -12.58 10.69
C ALA A 96 1.20 -11.77 11.92
N ALA A 97 1.14 -10.43 11.79
CA ALA A 97 0.60 -9.54 12.83
C ALA A 97 -0.93 -9.34 12.72
N GLY A 98 -1.61 -10.08 11.82
CA GLY A 98 -3.06 -10.07 11.65
C GLY A 98 -3.59 -8.89 10.85
N PHE A 99 -2.76 -8.25 10.01
CA PHE A 99 -3.19 -7.24 9.05
C PHE A 99 -3.50 -7.86 7.70
N LEU A 100 -4.56 -7.37 7.05
CA LEU A 100 -4.90 -7.80 5.71
C LEU A 100 -3.99 -7.12 4.69
N VAL A 101 -3.34 -7.93 3.87
CA VAL A 101 -2.46 -7.51 2.79
C VAL A 101 -2.68 -8.42 1.58
N PRO A 102 -2.35 -7.99 0.36
CA PRO A 102 -2.37 -8.88 -0.79
C PRO A 102 -1.48 -10.08 -0.58
N THR A 103 -1.97 -11.27 -0.90
CA THR A 103 -1.14 -12.47 -0.90
C THR A 103 -0.06 -12.32 -1.97
N THR A 104 1.20 -12.33 -1.57
CA THR A 104 2.32 -12.34 -2.50
C THR A 104 2.48 -13.76 -3.04
N VAL A 105 2.26 -13.95 -4.34
CA VAL A 105 2.40 -15.25 -5.03
C VAL A 105 3.86 -15.54 -5.31
N ALA A 106 4.58 -14.51 -5.77
CA ALA A 106 6.01 -14.61 -6.03
C ALA A 106 6.71 -13.26 -5.86
N ALA A 107 7.98 -13.31 -5.52
CA ALA A 107 8.90 -12.19 -5.62
C ALA A 107 10.21 -12.68 -6.25
N GLY A 108 10.77 -11.91 -7.17
CA GLY A 108 12.00 -12.25 -7.84
C GLY A 108 12.96 -11.08 -8.01
N GLU A 109 14.24 -11.39 -8.08
CA GLU A 109 15.29 -10.44 -8.43
C GLU A 109 16.26 -11.09 -9.41
N GLU A 110 16.62 -10.34 -10.45
CA GLU A 110 17.63 -10.69 -11.43
C GLU A 110 18.93 -9.94 -11.10
N ARG A 111 20.02 -10.69 -10.97
CA ARG A 111 21.33 -10.11 -10.64
C ARG A 111 22.43 -10.69 -11.51
N THR A 112 23.27 -9.81 -12.03
CA THR A 112 24.54 -10.19 -12.68
C THR A 112 25.68 -9.63 -11.85
N MET A 113 26.62 -10.46 -11.44
CA MET A 113 27.77 -10.06 -10.59
C MET A 113 27.32 -9.21 -9.37
N ARG A 114 26.26 -9.66 -8.68
CA ARG A 114 25.61 -8.97 -7.55
C ARG A 114 24.85 -7.67 -7.91
N ARG A 115 24.99 -7.12 -9.11
CA ARG A 115 24.25 -5.93 -9.54
C ARG A 115 22.81 -6.29 -9.86
N LEU A 116 21.87 -5.61 -9.24
CA LEU A 116 20.44 -5.76 -9.50
C LEU A 116 20.12 -5.23 -10.90
N LYS A 117 19.56 -6.06 -11.77
CA LYS A 117 19.06 -5.68 -13.10
C LYS A 117 17.58 -5.36 -13.06
N ARG A 118 16.78 -6.26 -12.52
CA ARG A 118 15.33 -6.14 -12.43
C ARG A 118 14.83 -6.84 -11.17
N ALA A 119 13.67 -6.47 -10.71
CA ALA A 119 12.99 -7.21 -9.67
C ALA A 119 11.47 -7.13 -9.88
N PHE A 120 10.73 -8.13 -9.41
CA PHE A 120 9.28 -8.12 -9.53
C PHE A 120 8.61 -8.65 -8.27
N VAL A 121 7.34 -8.27 -8.11
CA VAL A 121 6.41 -8.86 -7.14
C VAL A 121 5.14 -9.22 -7.89
N LEU A 122 4.65 -10.43 -7.67
CA LEU A 122 3.37 -10.93 -8.14
C LEU A 122 2.45 -11.10 -6.95
N THR A 123 1.30 -10.42 -6.96
CA THR A 123 0.33 -10.47 -5.87
C THR A 123 -1.04 -10.89 -6.38
N ALA A 124 -1.79 -11.62 -5.58
CA ALA A 124 -3.20 -11.87 -5.85
C ALA A 124 -4.02 -10.58 -5.67
N ALA A 125 -5.08 -10.45 -6.47
CA ALA A 125 -6.07 -9.40 -6.26
C ALA A 125 -6.66 -9.48 -4.86
N VAL A 126 -6.98 -8.33 -4.31
CA VAL A 126 -7.77 -8.22 -3.08
C VAL A 126 -9.18 -7.76 -3.42
N PRO A 127 -10.18 -8.15 -2.64
CA PRO A 127 -11.54 -7.66 -2.84
C PRO A 127 -11.65 -6.16 -2.53
N GLY A 128 -12.72 -5.55 -3.07
CA GLY A 128 -13.06 -4.17 -2.77
C GLY A 128 -12.45 -3.15 -3.73
N GLU A 129 -12.44 -1.92 -3.30
CA GLU A 129 -12.07 -0.74 -4.09
C GLU A 129 -11.08 0.15 -3.34
N PRO A 130 -10.29 1.00 -4.05
CA PRO A 130 -9.41 1.95 -3.39
C PRO A 130 -10.19 2.92 -2.49
N ALA A 131 -9.63 3.27 -1.34
CA ALA A 131 -10.30 4.17 -0.37
C ALA A 131 -10.79 5.49 -1.00
N PRO A 132 -10.08 6.15 -1.94
CA PRO A 132 -10.62 7.33 -2.59
C PRO A 132 -11.91 7.07 -3.40
N LEU A 133 -12.03 5.91 -4.04
CA LEU A 133 -13.22 5.54 -4.81
C LEU A 133 -14.40 5.23 -3.87
N PHE A 134 -14.16 4.46 -2.82
CA PHE A 134 -15.14 4.22 -1.76
C PHE A 134 -15.69 5.53 -1.18
N LEU A 135 -14.80 6.48 -0.87
CA LEU A 135 -15.20 7.79 -0.34
C LEU A 135 -15.99 8.62 -1.35
N ARG A 136 -15.68 8.48 -2.65
CA ARG A 136 -16.46 9.10 -3.72
C ARG A 136 -17.89 8.57 -3.74
N HIS A 137 -18.09 7.25 -3.64
CA HIS A 137 -19.42 6.65 -3.58
C HIS A 137 -20.26 7.15 -2.38
N CYS A 138 -19.61 7.59 -1.30
CA CYS A 138 -20.28 8.22 -0.17
C CYS A 138 -20.72 9.67 -0.44
N CYS A 139 -20.40 10.26 -1.59
CA CYS A 139 -20.67 11.66 -1.93
C CYS A 139 -21.54 11.81 -3.18
N VAL A 140 -21.86 10.73 -3.86
CA VAL A 140 -22.72 10.70 -5.07
C VAL A 140 -24.13 10.32 -4.64
N GLU A 141 -25.11 10.86 -5.37
CA GLU A 141 -26.50 10.43 -5.27
C GLU A 141 -26.78 9.34 -6.30
N GLY A 142 -27.72 8.45 -6.02
CA GLY A 142 -28.14 7.40 -6.94
C GLY A 142 -27.76 5.98 -6.51
N ALA A 143 -27.79 5.04 -7.44
CA ALA A 143 -27.66 3.59 -7.17
C ALA A 143 -26.29 3.17 -6.59
N LEU A 144 -25.24 3.99 -6.76
CA LEU A 144 -23.89 3.76 -6.20
C LEU A 144 -23.67 4.50 -4.88
N ALA A 145 -24.67 5.26 -4.40
CA ALA A 145 -24.55 6.02 -3.16
C ALA A 145 -24.40 5.10 -1.95
N LEU A 146 -23.41 5.40 -1.11
CA LEU A 146 -23.22 4.69 0.15
C LEU A 146 -23.81 5.52 1.31
N PRO A 147 -24.43 4.86 2.29
CA PRO A 147 -24.94 5.54 3.46
C PRO A 147 -23.83 6.33 4.19
N LEU A 148 -24.14 7.55 4.60
CA LEU A 148 -23.21 8.39 5.36
C LEU A 148 -22.73 7.70 6.66
N ALA A 149 -23.59 6.86 7.25
CA ALA A 149 -23.24 6.05 8.41
C ALA A 149 -22.10 5.09 8.11
N GLU A 150 -22.09 4.47 6.93
CA GLU A 150 -21.05 3.54 6.50
C GLU A 150 -19.71 4.25 6.32
N LYS A 151 -19.68 5.42 5.70
CA LYS A 151 -18.50 6.28 5.64
C LYS A 151 -17.94 6.59 7.03
N ARG A 152 -18.81 7.01 7.95
CA ARG A 152 -18.42 7.36 9.32
C ARG A 152 -17.84 6.17 10.07
N PHE A 153 -18.51 5.03 9.97
CA PHE A 153 -18.05 3.77 10.56
C PHE A 153 -16.71 3.30 9.97
N GLY A 154 -16.56 3.35 8.64
CA GLY A 154 -15.32 3.03 7.96
C GLY A 154 -14.14 3.89 8.42
N LEU A 155 -14.34 5.20 8.58
CA LEU A 155 -13.30 6.10 9.07
C LEU A 155 -12.87 5.79 10.51
N GLU A 156 -13.81 5.37 11.36
CA GLU A 156 -13.49 4.94 12.73
C GLU A 156 -12.69 3.63 12.75
N ILE A 157 -13.11 2.64 11.96
CA ILE A 157 -12.36 1.38 11.84
C ILE A 157 -10.96 1.65 11.31
N LEU A 158 -10.82 2.46 10.24
CA LEU A 158 -9.53 2.83 9.66
C LEU A 158 -8.62 3.48 10.71
N GLY A 159 -9.16 4.37 11.53
CA GLY A 159 -8.41 4.99 12.62
C GLY A 159 -7.87 3.97 13.62
N ARG A 160 -8.72 3.05 14.07
CA ARG A 160 -8.34 1.96 14.99
C ARG A 160 -7.31 1.01 14.36
N GLU A 161 -7.51 0.61 13.10
CA GLU A 161 -6.60 -0.28 12.37
C GLU A 161 -5.22 0.36 12.18
N LEU A 162 -5.15 1.63 11.77
CA LEU A 162 -3.88 2.33 11.64
C LEU A 162 -3.17 2.48 13.00
N ARG A 163 -3.92 2.70 14.08
CA ARG A 163 -3.37 2.72 15.43
C ARG A 163 -2.78 1.36 15.81
N ARG A 164 -3.52 0.28 15.59
CA ARG A 164 -3.07 -1.10 15.84
C ARG A 164 -1.78 -1.41 15.08
N LEU A 165 -1.68 -0.96 13.81
CA LEU A 165 -0.51 -1.12 12.96
C LEU A 165 0.72 -0.40 13.55
N HIS A 166 0.54 0.84 14.00
CA HIS A 166 1.61 1.61 14.64
C HIS A 166 2.03 1.02 16.00
N ASP A 167 1.07 0.51 16.79
CA ASP A 167 1.35 -0.15 18.07
C ASP A 167 2.10 -1.47 17.90
N ALA A 168 1.91 -2.16 16.76
CA ALA A 168 2.71 -3.32 16.36
C ALA A 168 4.12 -2.96 15.85
N GLY A 169 4.45 -1.64 15.81
CA GLY A 169 5.74 -1.10 15.41
C GLY A 169 5.90 -0.87 13.90
N PHE A 170 4.85 -1.09 13.09
CA PHE A 170 4.93 -0.86 11.66
C PHE A 170 4.79 0.63 11.33
N VAL A 171 5.62 1.10 10.40
CA VAL A 171 5.54 2.42 9.79
C VAL A 171 5.47 2.20 8.28
N LEU A 172 4.36 2.59 7.69
CA LEU A 172 4.14 2.46 6.25
C LEU A 172 5.04 3.44 5.50
N GLY A 173 5.62 2.98 4.39
CA GLY A 173 6.50 3.82 3.57
C GLY A 173 5.73 4.87 2.78
N ASP A 174 4.51 4.54 2.35
CA ASP A 174 3.61 5.42 1.60
C ASP A 174 2.14 5.12 1.97
N SER A 175 1.67 5.74 3.04
CA SER A 175 0.31 5.56 3.58
C SER A 175 -0.70 6.51 2.93
N VAL A 176 -0.66 6.63 1.60
CA VAL A 176 -1.67 7.42 0.87
C VAL A 176 -2.98 6.65 0.75
N PRO A 177 -4.13 7.33 0.64
CA PRO A 177 -5.44 6.67 0.55
C PRO A 177 -5.56 5.67 -0.60
N SER A 178 -4.89 5.91 -1.74
CA SER A 178 -4.88 4.98 -2.89
C SER A 178 -4.19 3.64 -2.60
N ASN A 179 -3.38 3.57 -1.55
CA ASN A 179 -2.72 2.34 -1.10
C ASN A 179 -3.51 1.59 0.00
N ILE A 180 -4.79 1.93 0.15
CA ILE A 180 -5.72 1.25 1.05
C ILE A 180 -6.90 0.78 0.21
N MET A 181 -7.13 -0.54 0.17
CA MET A 181 -8.33 -1.11 -0.43
C MET A 181 -9.37 -1.34 0.66
N ILE A 182 -10.61 -1.02 0.35
CA ILE A 182 -11.75 -1.18 1.24
C ILE A 182 -12.67 -2.25 0.66
N ALA A 183 -12.87 -3.32 1.41
CA ALA A 183 -13.82 -4.36 1.09
C ALA A 183 -14.99 -4.32 2.05
N ARG A 184 -16.18 -4.62 1.52
CA ARG A 184 -17.39 -4.84 2.30
C ARG A 184 -17.70 -6.33 2.26
N GLU A 185 -17.70 -6.96 3.40
CA GLU A 185 -18.01 -8.39 3.52
C GLU A 185 -19.32 -8.54 4.28
N ALA A 186 -20.28 -9.27 3.68
CA ALA A 186 -21.57 -9.54 4.31
C ALA A 186 -21.36 -10.21 5.69
N GLY A 187 -22.03 -9.72 6.71
CA GLY A 187 -21.93 -10.24 8.08
C GLY A 187 -20.66 -9.86 8.84
N VAL A 188 -19.61 -9.35 8.18
CA VAL A 188 -18.33 -8.97 8.81
C VAL A 188 -18.14 -7.46 8.84
N GLY A 189 -18.65 -6.74 7.83
CA GLY A 189 -18.55 -5.28 7.73
C GLY A 189 -17.38 -4.82 6.86
N ILE A 190 -16.81 -3.67 7.19
CA ILE A 190 -15.73 -3.03 6.42
C ILE A 190 -14.38 -3.61 6.82
N ARG A 191 -13.59 -3.99 5.82
CA ARG A 191 -12.21 -4.48 5.97
C ARG A 191 -11.25 -3.64 5.15
N PHE A 192 -10.02 -3.48 5.66
CA PHE A 192 -8.97 -2.72 5.01
C PHE A 192 -7.81 -3.62 4.62
N TYR A 193 -7.44 -3.59 3.34
CA TYR A 193 -6.21 -4.21 2.84
C TYR A 193 -5.16 -3.14 2.63
N TRP A 194 -4.02 -3.32 3.28
CA TRP A 194 -2.88 -2.43 3.14
C TRP A 194 -2.06 -2.84 1.92
N MET A 195 -1.76 -1.87 1.06
CA MET A 195 -1.07 -2.08 -0.22
C MET A 195 0.34 -1.46 -0.16
N ASP A 196 1.19 -1.83 -1.12
CA ASP A 196 2.50 -1.22 -1.40
C ASP A 196 3.49 -1.18 -0.22
N HIS A 197 4.02 -2.36 0.14
CA HIS A 197 4.86 -2.56 1.33
C HIS A 197 6.37 -2.45 1.09
N ASP A 198 6.85 -2.07 -0.10
CA ASP A 198 8.27 -2.04 -0.44
C ASP A 198 9.11 -1.12 0.46
N ARG A 199 8.48 -0.08 1.01
CA ARG A 199 9.08 0.88 1.94
C ARG A 199 8.58 0.77 3.38
N THR A 200 7.66 -0.15 3.66
CA THR A 200 7.18 -0.41 5.02
C THR A 200 8.33 -0.95 5.87
N ARG A 201 8.38 -0.55 7.13
CA ARG A 201 9.38 -1.03 8.08
C ARG A 201 8.74 -1.29 9.44
N ARG A 202 9.29 -2.26 10.14
CA ARG A 202 8.95 -2.51 11.53
C ARG A 202 10.07 -1.99 12.43
N TYR A 203 9.71 -1.16 13.39
CA TYR A 203 10.63 -0.56 14.35
C TYR A 203 10.28 -0.97 15.77
N PRO A 204 11.22 -0.94 16.71
CA PRO A 204 10.90 -0.97 18.12
C PRO A 204 9.91 0.16 18.47
N ARG A 205 8.99 -0.11 19.40
CA ARG A 205 7.89 0.82 19.74
C ARG A 205 8.38 2.24 20.09
N TRP A 206 9.48 2.34 20.84
CA TRP A 206 10.04 3.62 21.24
C TRP A 206 10.52 4.48 20.06
N LEU A 207 11.05 3.86 19.00
CA LEU A 207 11.49 4.57 17.79
C LEU A 207 10.31 4.83 16.83
N ALA A 208 9.37 3.92 16.76
CA ALA A 208 8.19 4.06 15.90
C ALA A 208 7.37 5.31 16.24
N GLN A 209 7.35 5.75 17.51
CA GLN A 209 6.55 6.89 17.98
C GLN A 209 6.86 8.22 17.27
N SER A 210 8.08 8.45 16.83
CA SER A 210 8.44 9.66 16.07
C SER A 210 8.10 9.54 14.59
N LEU A 211 8.08 8.33 14.05
CA LEU A 211 7.94 8.05 12.63
C LEU A 211 6.48 7.90 12.16
N TRP A 212 5.59 7.35 13.01
CA TRP A 212 4.18 7.14 12.64
C TRP A 212 3.41 8.42 12.32
N LYS A 213 3.82 9.57 12.85
CA LYS A 213 3.22 10.87 12.52
C LYS A 213 3.26 11.17 11.02
N ARG A 214 4.29 10.67 10.31
CA ARG A 214 4.40 10.80 8.85
C ARG A 214 3.26 10.10 8.13
N ASN A 215 2.84 8.94 8.62
CA ASN A 215 1.72 8.21 8.02
C ASN A 215 0.41 8.99 8.12
N LEU A 216 0.16 9.64 9.25
CA LEU A 216 -1.02 10.50 9.41
C LEU A 216 -0.99 11.70 8.45
N VAL A 217 0.17 12.32 8.25
CA VAL A 217 0.33 13.41 7.27
C VAL A 217 0.13 12.91 5.84
N GLN A 218 0.69 11.74 5.49
CA GLN A 218 0.53 11.14 4.15
C GLN A 218 -0.92 10.78 3.87
N LEU A 219 -1.63 10.20 4.84
CA LEU A 219 -3.04 9.84 4.71
C LEU A 219 -3.93 11.08 4.48
N ASN A 220 -3.58 12.21 5.10
CA ASN A 220 -4.31 13.47 4.98
C ASN A 220 -3.73 14.43 3.92
N ARG A 221 -2.73 14.01 3.17
CA ARG A 221 -2.01 14.84 2.20
C ARG A 221 -2.92 15.35 1.08
N PHE A 222 -3.80 14.51 0.59
CA PHE A 222 -4.72 14.87 -0.49
C PHE A 222 -6.07 15.31 0.07
N PRO A 223 -6.64 16.44 -0.40
CA PRO A 223 -8.01 16.80 -0.09
C PRO A 223 -8.93 15.85 -0.86
N LEU A 224 -9.43 14.83 -0.18
CA LEU A 224 -10.39 13.90 -0.77
C LEU A 224 -11.78 14.54 -0.79
N PRO A 225 -12.52 14.45 -1.90
CA PRO A 225 -13.91 14.86 -1.95
C PRO A 225 -14.73 14.18 -0.85
N GLY A 226 -15.66 14.90 -0.26
CA GLY A 226 -16.57 14.35 0.76
C GLY A 226 -15.95 14.07 2.13
N ILE A 227 -14.67 14.35 2.35
CA ILE A 227 -14.04 14.27 3.67
C ILE A 227 -14.06 15.64 4.35
N THR A 228 -14.97 15.78 5.31
CA THR A 228 -15.14 16.99 6.12
C THR A 228 -14.12 17.05 7.26
N LEU A 229 -14.04 18.20 7.92
CA LEU A 229 -13.26 18.35 9.16
C LEU A 229 -13.78 17.39 10.26
N GLN A 230 -15.09 17.21 10.35
CA GLN A 230 -15.70 16.28 11.32
C GLN A 230 -15.28 14.84 11.06
N ASP A 231 -15.18 14.43 9.79
CA ASP A 231 -14.71 13.10 9.40
C ASP A 231 -13.25 12.88 9.80
N ARG A 232 -12.39 13.88 9.59
CA ARG A 232 -10.99 13.83 10.04
C ARG A 232 -10.88 13.74 11.56
N MET A 233 -11.70 14.49 12.29
CA MET A 233 -11.74 14.42 13.74
C MET A 233 -12.27 13.07 14.25
N ARG A 234 -13.25 12.46 13.56
CA ARG A 234 -13.75 11.12 13.85
C ARG A 234 -12.66 10.07 13.71
N PHE A 235 -11.99 10.07 12.57
CA PHE A 235 -10.81 9.21 12.34
C PHE A 235 -9.74 9.41 13.43
N PHE A 236 -9.39 10.66 13.73
CA PHE A 236 -8.33 10.96 14.71
C PHE A 236 -8.71 10.53 16.13
N ARG A 237 -9.95 10.71 16.55
CA ARG A 237 -10.46 10.22 17.84
C ARG A 237 -10.37 8.71 17.94
N ALA A 238 -10.80 8.00 16.90
CA ALA A 238 -10.67 6.54 16.83
C ALA A 238 -9.21 6.09 16.85
N TYR A 239 -8.32 6.80 16.16
CA TYR A 239 -6.88 6.55 16.17
C TYR A 239 -6.24 6.81 17.54
N SER A 240 -6.58 7.90 18.23
CA SER A 240 -6.00 8.25 19.53
C SER A 240 -6.54 7.39 20.69
N GLY A 241 -7.73 6.79 20.51
CA GLY A 241 -8.42 5.99 21.53
C GLY A 241 -8.94 6.82 22.71
N ARG A 242 -8.99 8.14 22.60
CA ARG A 242 -9.38 9.05 23.68
C ARG A 242 -10.63 9.84 23.33
N ARG A 243 -11.48 10.04 24.34
CA ARG A 243 -12.73 10.81 24.20
C ARG A 243 -12.53 12.32 24.38
N GLN A 244 -11.51 12.74 25.13
CA GLN A 244 -11.25 14.15 25.44
C GLN A 244 -9.83 14.55 25.02
N GLY A 245 -9.70 15.71 24.36
CA GLY A 245 -8.45 16.23 23.84
C GLY A 245 -7.52 16.71 24.96
N SER A 246 -6.49 15.95 25.23
CA SER A 246 -5.40 16.39 26.12
C SER A 246 -4.58 17.51 25.46
N ALA A 247 -3.81 18.26 26.25
CA ALA A 247 -2.86 19.25 25.71
C ALA A 247 -1.86 18.62 24.70
N LYS A 248 -1.45 17.36 24.95
CA LYS A 248 -0.58 16.61 24.05
C LYS A 248 -1.25 16.31 22.71
N GLU A 249 -2.53 15.99 22.71
CA GLU A 249 -3.30 15.74 21.49
C GLU A 249 -3.53 17.01 20.69
N ARG A 250 -3.85 18.12 21.35
CA ARG A 250 -3.97 19.43 20.68
C ARG A 250 -2.67 19.81 19.99
N ARG A 251 -1.52 19.70 20.66
CA ARG A 251 -0.21 19.94 20.06
C ARG A 251 0.08 19.02 18.86
N LEU A 252 -0.34 17.76 18.94
CA LEU A 252 -0.21 16.82 17.82
C LEU A 252 -1.09 17.23 16.65
N LEU A 253 -2.36 17.60 16.88
CA LEU A 253 -3.26 18.07 15.84
C LEU A 253 -2.73 19.32 15.14
N ASP A 254 -2.26 20.31 15.90
CA ASP A 254 -1.65 21.52 15.35
C ASP A 254 -0.41 21.22 14.50
N TRP A 255 0.39 20.26 14.96
CA TRP A 255 1.57 19.82 14.20
C TRP A 255 1.15 19.10 12.90
N LEU A 256 0.18 18.18 12.97
CA LEU A 256 -0.34 17.46 11.82
C LEU A 256 -0.93 18.43 10.79
N GLU A 257 -1.73 19.40 11.24
CA GLU A 257 -2.35 20.39 10.37
C GLU A 257 -1.30 21.23 9.63
N ARG A 258 -0.31 21.78 10.36
CA ARG A 258 0.80 22.56 9.77
C ARG A 258 1.57 21.74 8.74
N LYS A 259 1.93 20.48 9.09
CA LYS A 259 2.69 19.60 8.18
C LYS A 259 1.86 19.17 6.97
N THR A 260 0.57 18.93 7.14
CA THR A 260 -0.33 18.61 6.04
C THR A 260 -0.44 19.78 5.06
N ARG A 261 -0.64 20.99 5.57
CA ARG A 261 -0.69 22.21 4.73
C ARG A 261 0.62 22.44 3.98
N GLN A 262 1.76 22.27 4.65
CA GLN A 262 3.07 22.37 4.01
C GLN A 262 3.19 21.35 2.86
N ARG A 263 2.84 20.08 3.11
CA ARG A 263 2.92 19.02 2.09
C ARG A 263 1.96 19.23 0.91
N ARG A 264 0.80 19.79 1.15
CA ARG A 264 -0.15 20.16 0.06
C ARG A 264 0.45 21.21 -0.84
N LYS A 265 1.03 22.28 -0.29
CA LYS A 265 1.73 23.34 -1.07
C LYS A 265 2.90 22.78 -1.87
N GLU A 266 3.71 21.90 -1.30
CA GLU A 266 4.80 21.24 -2.00
C GLU A 266 4.30 20.39 -3.18
N CYS A 267 3.12 19.75 -3.06
CA CYS A 267 2.53 18.97 -4.13
C CYS A 267 1.91 19.81 -5.24
N ASP A 268 1.35 20.98 -4.89
CA ASP A 268 0.79 21.91 -5.85
C ASP A 268 1.90 22.60 -6.67
N GLY A 269 3.09 22.79 -6.08
CA GLY A 269 4.26 23.40 -6.73
C GLY A 269 5.09 22.46 -7.60
N VAL A 270 5.06 21.16 -7.33
CA VAL A 270 5.72 20.13 -8.15
C VAL A 270 4.63 19.45 -8.96
N GLY A 271 4.56 19.71 -10.25
CA GLY A 271 3.52 19.18 -11.14
C GLY A 271 3.01 17.78 -10.76
N PRO A 272 1.72 17.52 -10.80
CA PRO A 272 1.08 16.41 -10.12
C PRO A 272 1.63 15.06 -10.59
N GLY A 273 2.26 14.32 -9.69
CA GLY A 273 2.61 12.91 -9.90
C GLY A 273 1.38 12.08 -10.27
N GLY A 274 1.55 10.90 -10.91
CA GLY A 274 0.46 10.10 -11.46
C GLY A 274 -0.70 9.81 -10.50
N SER A 275 -0.42 9.64 -9.19
CA SER A 275 -1.45 9.42 -8.17
C SER A 275 -2.28 10.69 -7.91
N PHE A 276 -1.67 11.85 -7.96
CA PHE A 276 -2.36 13.14 -7.81
C PHE A 276 -3.19 13.46 -9.06
N ARG A 277 -2.69 13.19 -10.26
CA ARG A 277 -3.46 13.36 -11.51
C ARG A 277 -4.72 12.50 -11.53
N ARG A 278 -4.64 11.23 -11.07
CA ARG A 278 -5.83 10.37 -10.94
C ARG A 278 -6.85 10.93 -9.95
N LEU A 279 -6.39 11.42 -8.78
CA LEU A 279 -7.26 12.06 -7.80
C LEU A 279 -7.89 13.35 -8.32
N MET A 280 -7.18 14.12 -9.16
CA MET A 280 -7.68 15.35 -9.76
C MET A 280 -8.53 15.11 -11.00
N SER A 281 -8.30 14.03 -11.78
CA SER A 281 -9.21 13.66 -12.87
C SER A 281 -10.59 13.32 -12.33
N TRP A 282 -10.69 12.68 -11.18
CA TRP A 282 -11.97 12.44 -10.51
C TRP A 282 -12.72 13.72 -10.14
N LYS A 283 -12.00 14.81 -9.85
CA LYS A 283 -12.60 16.12 -9.57
C LYS A 283 -13.22 16.74 -10.82
N ARG A 284 -12.66 16.50 -12.00
CA ARG A 284 -13.19 16.99 -13.30
C ARG A 284 -14.38 16.17 -13.80
N GLU A 285 -14.44 14.89 -13.47
CA GLU A 285 -15.54 14.00 -13.84
C GLU A 285 -16.78 14.22 -12.94
N MET A 286 -16.66 14.99 -11.84
CA MET A 286 -17.74 15.33 -10.91
C MET A 286 -18.24 16.78 -11.06
N ALA A 287 -17.61 17.60 -11.87
CA ALA A 287 -18.03 18.96 -12.22
C ALA A 287 -18.76 18.98 -13.58
#